data_e9c5b2f20b92f4c6a96cc469cca14112
#
_entry.id   e9c5b2f20b92f4c6a96cc469cca14112
#
_cell.length_a   1.000
_cell.length_b   1.000
_cell.length_c   1.000
_cell.angle_alpha   90.00
_cell.angle_beta   90.00
_cell.angle_gamma   90.00
#
_symmetry.space_group_name_H-M   'P 1'
#
loop_
_entity.id
_entity.type
_entity.pdbx_description
1 polymer ?
#
loop_
_entity_poly.entity_id
_entity_poly.type
_entity_poly.pdbx_seq_one_letter_code
_entity_poly.pdbx_strand_id
1 'polypeptide(L)'
;VSHQIKALEEYLGVKLFHREKRKVLLSDEGQKLLPSVVSGLQGIADSLENIRNYEMEDTIVVGVGSSFSANWLVHRLGAVYQKYPEVNLHLKISNNDPDFGADGTDLAVVWGKGDWQGLMCEKLMAVEFTPVCSPDLLKKTHPLKTPEDLIHYPLLDDPDDNIWQEWLEEAGIPERKYK
;
A
#
# COMPACT_ATOMS: atom_id res chain seq x y z
N VAL A 1 29.35 4.33 -7.62
CA VAL A 1 28.13 4.88 -6.95
C VAL A 1 28.29 6.39 -6.75
N SER A 2 29.36 6.90 -6.13
CA SER A 2 29.50 8.34 -5.90
C SER A 2 29.52 9.20 -7.17
N HIS A 3 29.98 8.66 -8.29
CA HIS A 3 30.05 9.37 -9.57
C HIS A 3 28.65 9.50 -10.20
N GLN A 4 27.83 8.43 -10.17
CA GLN A 4 26.47 8.45 -10.67
C GLN A 4 25.56 9.39 -9.84
N ILE A 5 25.74 9.37 -8.51
CA ILE A 5 25.00 10.28 -7.62
C ILE A 5 25.37 11.74 -7.95
N LYS A 6 26.66 12.04 -8.15
CA LYS A 6 27.10 13.38 -8.52
C LYS A 6 26.50 13.83 -9.88
N ALA A 7 26.51 12.95 -10.87
CA ALA A 7 25.90 13.23 -12.16
C ALA A 7 24.38 13.48 -12.07
N LEU A 8 23.70 12.73 -11.22
CA LEU A 8 22.26 12.92 -10.95
C LEU A 8 22.01 14.27 -10.25
N GLU A 9 22.80 14.62 -9.23
CA GLU A 9 22.72 15.93 -8.56
C GLU A 9 22.96 17.09 -9.54
N GLU A 10 23.93 16.93 -10.46
CA GLU A 10 24.21 17.92 -11.50
C GLU A 10 23.06 18.06 -12.51
N TYR A 11 22.44 16.94 -12.88
CA TYR A 11 21.26 16.94 -13.76
C TYR A 11 20.03 17.60 -13.12
N LEU A 12 19.78 17.28 -11.83
CA LEU A 12 18.65 17.84 -11.06
C LEU A 12 18.88 19.29 -10.61
N GLY A 13 20.12 19.76 -10.56
CA GLY A 13 20.49 21.06 -10.04
C GLY A 13 20.38 21.20 -8.53
N VAL A 14 20.19 20.08 -7.80
CA VAL A 14 20.02 20.05 -6.34
C VAL A 14 20.94 18.99 -5.71
N LYS A 15 21.25 19.15 -4.43
CA LYS A 15 21.98 18.15 -3.68
C LYS A 15 21.03 17.15 -3.05
N LEU A 16 21.34 15.87 -3.21
CA LEU A 16 20.59 14.77 -2.60
C LEU A 16 21.22 14.32 -1.28
N PHE A 17 22.51 14.66 -1.08
CA PHE A 17 23.26 14.30 0.13
C PHE A 17 24.05 15.49 0.67
N HIS A 18 24.07 15.59 2.01
CA HIS A 18 24.99 16.45 2.75
C HIS A 18 26.13 15.62 3.34
N ARG A 19 27.36 16.16 3.27
CA ARG A 19 28.52 15.53 3.89
C ARG A 19 28.88 16.28 5.17
N GLU A 20 28.68 15.64 6.29
CA GLU A 20 29.11 16.16 7.60
C GLU A 20 30.28 15.32 8.15
N LYS A 21 31.46 15.93 8.19
CA LYS A 21 32.72 15.35 8.75
C LYS A 21 32.98 13.89 8.33
N ARG A 22 32.25 12.91 8.86
CA ARG A 22 32.40 11.47 8.58
C ARG A 22 31.10 10.78 8.22
N LYS A 23 30.00 11.54 8.08
CA LYS A 23 28.65 10.98 7.75
C LYS A 23 28.14 11.56 6.45
N VAL A 24 27.40 10.74 5.74
CA VAL A 24 26.65 11.14 4.56
C VAL A 24 25.18 11.07 4.99
N LEU A 25 24.48 12.19 4.94
CA LEU A 25 23.08 12.33 5.30
C LEU A 25 22.29 12.74 4.06
N LEU A 26 21.04 12.32 3.96
CA LEU A 26 20.13 12.79 2.90
C LEU A 26 19.81 14.27 3.12
N SER A 27 19.71 15.03 2.03
CA SER A 27 19.07 16.33 2.01
C SER A 27 17.55 16.18 2.06
N ASP A 28 16.82 17.28 2.19
CA ASP A 28 15.36 17.28 2.12
C ASP A 28 14.87 16.76 0.75
N GLU A 29 15.55 17.15 -0.34
CA GLU A 29 15.30 16.65 -1.69
C GLU A 29 15.61 15.17 -1.82
N GLY A 30 16.70 14.71 -1.19
CA GLY A 30 17.08 13.30 -1.13
C GLY A 30 16.04 12.47 -0.37
N GLN A 31 15.47 13.00 0.72
CA GLN A 31 14.41 12.33 1.48
C GLN A 31 13.12 12.20 0.68
N LYS A 32 12.77 13.22 -0.12
CA LYS A 32 11.59 13.17 -1.01
C LYS A 32 11.76 12.16 -2.16
N LEU A 33 12.98 12.04 -2.69
CA LEU A 33 13.27 11.13 -3.81
C LEU A 33 13.42 9.67 -3.36
N LEU A 34 13.90 9.43 -2.13
CA LEU A 34 14.25 8.10 -1.63
C LEU A 34 13.11 7.07 -1.76
N PRO A 35 11.85 7.36 -1.39
CA PRO A 35 10.76 6.39 -1.51
C PRO A 35 10.58 5.88 -2.94
N SER A 36 10.60 6.78 -3.93
CA SER A 36 10.46 6.41 -5.35
C SER A 36 11.64 5.59 -5.86
N VAL A 37 12.85 5.90 -5.42
CA VAL A 37 14.04 5.10 -5.77
C VAL A 37 13.98 3.72 -5.16
N VAL A 38 13.60 3.60 -3.89
CA VAL A 38 13.43 2.31 -3.21
C VAL A 38 12.37 1.47 -3.91
N SER A 39 11.21 2.04 -4.20
CA SER A 39 10.12 1.35 -4.90
C SER A 39 10.55 0.88 -6.30
N GLY A 40 11.24 1.72 -7.06
CA GLY A 40 11.73 1.37 -8.40
C GLY A 40 12.77 0.26 -8.38
N LEU A 41 13.73 0.31 -7.44
CA LEU A 41 14.74 -0.74 -7.28
C LEU A 41 14.12 -2.04 -6.77
N GLN A 42 13.11 -1.96 -5.89
CA GLN A 42 12.38 -3.14 -5.44
C GLN A 42 11.64 -3.80 -6.60
N GLY A 43 10.94 -3.03 -7.45
CA GLY A 43 10.27 -3.57 -8.64
C GLY A 43 11.24 -4.27 -9.60
N ILE A 44 12.46 -3.74 -9.78
CA ILE A 44 13.50 -4.42 -10.56
C ILE A 44 13.93 -5.72 -9.89
N ALA A 45 14.16 -5.71 -8.57
CA ALA A 45 14.55 -6.89 -7.80
C ALA A 45 13.48 -7.99 -7.89
N ASP A 46 12.21 -7.62 -7.71
CA ASP A 46 11.06 -8.52 -7.81
C ASP A 46 10.97 -9.15 -9.22
N SER A 47 11.18 -8.34 -10.26
CA SER A 47 11.19 -8.82 -11.65
C SER A 47 12.32 -9.82 -11.92
N LEU A 48 13.51 -9.56 -11.38
CA LEU A 48 14.65 -10.48 -11.48
C LEU A 48 14.41 -11.79 -10.70
N GLU A 49 13.76 -11.69 -9.56
CA GLU A 49 13.39 -12.85 -8.76
C GLU A 49 12.32 -13.69 -9.48
N ASN A 50 11.34 -13.06 -10.11
CA ASN A 50 10.35 -13.72 -10.95
C ASN A 50 10.99 -14.47 -12.13
N ILE A 51 11.97 -13.86 -12.82
CA ILE A 51 12.72 -14.54 -13.90
C ILE A 51 13.46 -15.77 -13.38
N ARG A 52 14.04 -15.70 -12.17
CA ARG A 52 14.73 -16.85 -11.56
C ARG A 52 13.77 -17.94 -11.08
N ASN A 53 12.59 -17.54 -10.61
CA ASN A 53 11.56 -18.44 -10.07
C ASN A 53 10.65 -19.02 -11.16
N TYR A 54 10.80 -18.59 -12.43
CA TYR A 54 10.06 -19.16 -13.58
C TYR A 54 10.31 -20.67 -13.79
N GLU A 55 11.31 -21.25 -13.13
CA GLU A 55 11.57 -22.69 -13.07
C GLU A 55 10.75 -23.43 -11.99
N MET A 56 9.93 -22.73 -11.20
CA MET A 56 9.07 -23.33 -10.16
C MET A 56 7.64 -23.52 -10.71
N GLU A 57 7.47 -24.48 -11.61
CA GLU A 57 6.19 -24.81 -12.27
C GLU A 57 5.00 -25.07 -11.31
N ASP A 58 5.25 -25.21 -10.00
CA ASP A 58 4.24 -25.57 -8.99
C ASP A 58 4.00 -24.47 -7.92
N THR A 59 4.40 -23.21 -8.17
CA THR A 59 4.23 -22.14 -7.18
C THR A 59 3.11 -21.17 -7.59
N ILE A 60 2.15 -20.95 -6.70
CA ILE A 60 1.09 -19.94 -6.89
C ILE A 60 1.53 -18.62 -6.23
N VAL A 61 1.66 -17.57 -7.03
CA VAL A 61 2.00 -16.23 -6.57
C VAL A 61 0.72 -15.44 -6.23
N VAL A 62 0.57 -15.08 -4.96
CA VAL A 62 -0.62 -14.40 -4.46
C VAL A 62 -0.27 -12.97 -4.06
N GLY A 63 -0.77 -11.98 -4.81
CA GLY A 63 -0.67 -10.56 -4.49
C GLY A 63 -1.66 -10.16 -3.39
N VAL A 64 -1.18 -9.52 -2.33
CA VAL A 64 -2.03 -9.11 -1.19
C VAL A 64 -1.56 -7.82 -0.56
N GLY A 65 -2.50 -7.01 -0.07
CA GLY A 65 -2.19 -5.85 0.76
C GLY A 65 -1.59 -6.25 2.12
N SER A 66 -0.71 -5.40 2.65
CA SER A 66 0.02 -5.64 3.89
C SER A 66 -0.91 -5.90 5.09
N SER A 67 -1.94 -5.09 5.27
CA SER A 67 -2.90 -5.22 6.38
C SER A 67 -3.71 -6.51 6.30
N PHE A 68 -4.20 -6.86 5.11
CA PHE A 68 -4.94 -8.11 4.89
C PHE A 68 -4.06 -9.33 5.12
N SER A 69 -2.83 -9.31 4.58
CA SER A 69 -1.85 -10.37 4.78
C SER A 69 -1.61 -10.64 6.27
N ALA A 70 -1.25 -9.60 7.04
CA ALA A 70 -0.87 -9.74 8.44
C ALA A 70 -2.04 -10.12 9.35
N ASN A 71 -3.23 -9.55 9.15
CA ASN A 71 -4.33 -9.69 10.09
C ASN A 71 -5.33 -10.79 9.74
N TRP A 72 -5.40 -11.19 8.47
CA TRP A 72 -6.39 -12.17 8.04
C TRP A 72 -5.78 -13.43 7.40
N LEU A 73 -4.91 -13.26 6.40
CA LEU A 73 -4.44 -14.37 5.57
C LEU A 73 -3.48 -15.29 6.33
N VAL A 74 -2.46 -14.75 6.99
CA VAL A 74 -1.41 -15.52 7.67
C VAL A 74 -2.00 -16.51 8.67
N HIS A 75 -3.03 -16.14 9.41
CA HIS A 75 -3.68 -17.01 10.39
C HIS A 75 -4.43 -18.20 9.75
N ARG A 76 -4.66 -18.18 8.44
CA ARG A 76 -5.39 -19.21 7.69
C ARG A 76 -4.51 -20.09 6.81
N LEU A 77 -3.28 -19.69 6.56
CA LEU A 77 -2.34 -20.44 5.73
C LEU A 77 -2.09 -21.87 6.28
N GLY A 78 -2.06 -22.03 7.61
CA GLY A 78 -1.90 -23.34 8.20
C GLY A 78 -3.00 -24.34 7.80
N ALA A 79 -4.25 -23.88 7.66
CA ALA A 79 -5.34 -24.73 7.20
C ALA A 79 -5.24 -25.04 5.70
N VAL A 80 -4.72 -24.12 4.90
CA VAL A 80 -4.47 -24.34 3.47
C VAL A 80 -3.44 -25.44 3.29
N TYR A 81 -2.28 -25.34 3.94
CA TYR A 81 -1.22 -26.33 3.85
C TYR A 81 -1.60 -27.73 4.43
N GLN A 82 -2.47 -27.75 5.44
CA GLN A 82 -3.02 -29.04 5.93
C GLN A 82 -3.91 -29.72 4.88
N LYS A 83 -4.67 -28.96 4.11
CA LYS A 83 -5.60 -29.47 3.11
C LYS A 83 -4.92 -29.75 1.77
N TYR A 84 -3.92 -28.96 1.42
CA TYR A 84 -3.21 -28.98 0.15
C TYR A 84 -1.69 -28.92 0.40
N PRO A 85 -1.08 -29.99 0.92
CA PRO A 85 0.33 -29.98 1.32
C PRO A 85 1.30 -29.82 0.14
N GLU A 86 0.85 -30.14 -1.08
CA GLU A 86 1.61 -30.01 -2.32
C GLU A 86 1.68 -28.60 -2.88
N VAL A 87 0.82 -27.68 -2.39
CA VAL A 87 0.73 -26.33 -2.92
C VAL A 87 1.85 -25.46 -2.33
N ASN A 88 2.65 -24.87 -3.19
CA ASN A 88 3.60 -23.83 -2.83
C ASN A 88 2.93 -22.46 -3.03
N LEU A 89 2.88 -21.62 -1.98
CA LEU A 89 2.38 -20.26 -2.06
C LEU A 89 3.51 -19.27 -1.87
N HIS A 90 3.64 -18.35 -2.80
CA HIS A 90 4.47 -17.17 -2.67
C HIS A 90 3.58 -15.95 -2.45
N LEU A 91 3.71 -15.29 -1.28
CA LEU A 91 2.94 -14.09 -0.98
C LEU A 91 3.72 -12.84 -1.43
N LYS A 92 3.18 -12.13 -2.40
CA LYS A 92 3.68 -10.84 -2.85
C LYS A 92 2.93 -9.74 -2.13
N ILE A 93 3.58 -9.12 -1.13
CA ILE A 93 2.95 -8.09 -0.31
C ILE A 93 3.17 -6.73 -0.96
N SER A 94 2.10 -6.10 -1.44
CA SER A 94 2.10 -4.78 -2.05
C SER A 94 0.78 -4.08 -1.77
N ASN A 95 0.83 -2.76 -1.60
CA ASN A 95 -0.37 -1.93 -1.52
C ASN A 95 -0.74 -1.33 -2.90
N ASN A 96 0.07 -1.58 -3.93
CA ASN A 96 -0.26 -1.21 -5.30
C ASN A 96 -1.13 -2.29 -5.94
N ASP A 97 -1.93 -1.88 -6.92
CA ASP A 97 -2.70 -2.82 -7.75
C ASP A 97 -1.75 -3.80 -8.44
N PRO A 98 -2.07 -5.10 -8.46
CA PRO A 98 -1.24 -6.11 -9.07
C PRO A 98 -1.28 -6.01 -10.60
N ASP A 99 -0.12 -6.14 -11.24
CA ASP A 99 -0.01 -6.31 -12.68
C ASP A 99 0.21 -7.79 -13.01
N PHE A 100 -0.88 -8.49 -13.29
CA PHE A 100 -0.87 -9.93 -13.59
C PHE A 100 0.00 -10.30 -14.80
N GLY A 101 0.29 -9.34 -15.69
CA GLY A 101 1.14 -9.57 -16.87
C GLY A 101 2.63 -9.36 -16.59
N ALA A 102 2.97 -8.30 -15.86
CA ALA A 102 4.35 -7.87 -15.68
C ALA A 102 5.00 -8.43 -14.41
N ASP A 103 4.21 -8.67 -13.36
CA ASP A 103 4.77 -9.03 -12.06
C ASP A 103 4.65 -10.51 -11.66
N GLY A 104 4.12 -11.35 -12.56
CA GLY A 104 4.00 -12.79 -12.35
C GLY A 104 3.01 -13.18 -11.26
N THR A 105 2.06 -12.34 -10.93
CA THR A 105 0.99 -12.62 -9.96
C THR A 105 -0.09 -13.50 -10.62
N ASP A 106 -0.41 -14.65 -10.02
CA ASP A 106 -1.44 -15.57 -10.49
C ASP A 106 -2.82 -15.25 -9.92
N LEU A 107 -2.84 -14.84 -8.66
CA LEU A 107 -4.03 -14.49 -7.89
C LEU A 107 -3.77 -13.23 -7.07
N ALA A 108 -4.77 -12.37 -6.90
CA ALA A 108 -4.64 -11.26 -5.98
C ALA A 108 -5.88 -11.08 -5.11
N VAL A 109 -5.66 -10.56 -3.90
CA VAL A 109 -6.73 -10.09 -3.03
C VAL A 109 -6.60 -8.58 -2.94
N VAL A 110 -7.56 -7.89 -3.54
CA VAL A 110 -7.57 -6.44 -3.68
C VAL A 110 -8.86 -5.85 -3.14
N TRP A 111 -8.79 -4.63 -2.70
CA TRP A 111 -9.95 -3.82 -2.35
C TRP A 111 -10.52 -3.17 -3.61
N GLY A 112 -11.86 -3.18 -3.79
CA GLY A 112 -12.50 -2.49 -4.90
C GLY A 112 -13.89 -3.02 -5.20
N LYS A 113 -14.48 -2.50 -6.28
CA LYS A 113 -15.86 -2.79 -6.68
C LYS A 113 -16.03 -4.08 -7.51
N GLY A 114 -14.91 -4.71 -7.91
CA GLY A 114 -14.93 -5.98 -8.65
C GLY A 114 -15.06 -5.81 -10.16
N ASP A 115 -14.83 -4.65 -10.72
CA ASP A 115 -15.01 -4.31 -12.13
C ASP A 115 -13.69 -4.18 -12.93
N TRP A 116 -12.67 -4.96 -12.56
CA TRP A 116 -11.40 -4.99 -13.29
C TRP A 116 -11.54 -5.71 -14.63
N GLN A 117 -11.34 -4.96 -15.72
CA GLN A 117 -11.49 -5.49 -17.08
C GLN A 117 -10.48 -6.59 -17.37
N GLY A 118 -10.96 -7.68 -17.98
CA GLY A 118 -10.11 -8.81 -18.39
C GLY A 118 -9.71 -9.76 -17.26
N LEU A 119 -10.19 -9.53 -16.04
CA LEU A 119 -9.93 -10.39 -14.88
C LEU A 119 -11.19 -11.10 -14.43
N MET A 120 -11.03 -12.33 -13.92
CA MET A 120 -12.10 -13.04 -13.23
C MET A 120 -12.08 -12.62 -11.76
N CYS A 121 -13.16 -12.01 -11.30
CA CYS A 121 -13.27 -11.47 -9.95
C CYS A 121 -14.34 -12.21 -9.15
N GLU A 122 -13.99 -12.56 -7.92
CA GLU A 122 -14.93 -13.15 -6.97
C GLU A 122 -14.89 -12.36 -5.66
N LYS A 123 -16.06 -12.06 -5.10
CA LYS A 123 -16.13 -11.34 -3.82
C LYS A 123 -15.75 -12.24 -2.67
N LEU A 124 -14.61 -11.95 -2.05
CA LEU A 124 -14.12 -12.70 -0.90
C LEU A 124 -14.88 -12.34 0.39
N MET A 125 -15.05 -11.03 0.67
CA MET A 125 -15.76 -10.53 1.85
C MET A 125 -16.23 -9.08 1.63
N ALA A 126 -17.14 -8.61 2.47
CA ALA A 126 -17.40 -7.20 2.64
C ALA A 126 -16.39 -6.60 3.61
N VAL A 127 -16.01 -5.35 3.39
CA VAL A 127 -15.17 -4.57 4.31
C VAL A 127 -16.00 -3.39 4.81
N GLU A 128 -16.01 -3.19 6.12
CA GLU A 128 -16.69 -2.08 6.78
C GLU A 128 -15.65 -1.11 7.33
N PHE A 129 -15.83 0.17 7.05
CA PHE A 129 -14.95 1.24 7.57
C PHE A 129 -15.65 1.96 8.70
N THR A 130 -14.90 2.18 9.78
CA THR A 130 -15.36 2.94 10.95
C THR A 130 -14.35 4.04 11.26
N PRO A 131 -14.78 5.30 11.41
CA PRO A 131 -13.93 6.37 11.90
C PRO A 131 -13.32 6.04 13.25
N VAL A 132 -12.03 6.27 13.39
CA VAL A 132 -11.29 6.07 14.64
C VAL A 132 -10.46 7.27 14.99
N CYS A 133 -10.28 7.57 16.27
CA CYS A 133 -9.40 8.62 16.74
C CYS A 133 -8.81 8.32 18.12
N SER A 134 -7.81 9.10 18.51
CA SER A 134 -7.31 9.06 19.89
C SER A 134 -8.39 9.54 20.88
N PRO A 135 -8.57 8.85 22.03
CA PRO A 135 -9.46 9.31 23.10
C PRO A 135 -9.14 10.73 23.60
N ASP A 136 -7.90 11.17 23.51
CA ASP A 136 -7.50 12.51 23.93
C ASP A 136 -7.98 13.61 22.97
N LEU A 137 -8.20 13.27 21.70
CA LEU A 137 -8.81 14.18 20.74
C LEU A 137 -10.27 14.46 21.13
N LEU A 138 -11.02 13.43 21.51
CA LEU A 138 -12.41 13.56 21.95
C LEU A 138 -12.56 14.43 23.19
N LYS A 139 -11.59 14.43 24.12
CA LYS A 139 -11.61 15.25 25.33
C LYS A 139 -11.41 16.74 25.07
N LYS A 140 -10.76 17.09 23.96
CA LYS A 140 -10.32 18.47 23.64
C LYS A 140 -11.18 19.14 22.57
N THR A 141 -12.09 18.42 21.97
CA THR A 141 -12.86 18.88 20.80
C THR A 141 -14.36 18.79 21.10
N HIS A 142 -15.18 19.22 20.15
CA HIS A 142 -16.64 19.11 20.21
C HIS A 142 -17.07 17.65 20.47
N PRO A 143 -18.14 17.37 21.25
CA PRO A 143 -18.62 16.01 21.43
C PRO A 143 -18.97 15.35 20.09
N LEU A 144 -18.44 14.14 19.85
CA LEU A 144 -18.74 13.33 18.66
C LEU A 144 -19.92 12.40 18.98
N LYS A 145 -21.10 12.75 18.52
CA LYS A 145 -22.36 11.99 18.75
C LYS A 145 -22.98 11.53 17.45
N THR A 146 -22.83 12.30 16.40
CA THR A 146 -23.37 12.01 15.07
C THR A 146 -22.29 12.18 14.00
N PRO A 147 -22.47 11.58 12.82
CA PRO A 147 -21.51 11.74 11.72
C PRO A 147 -21.24 13.21 11.34
N GLU A 148 -22.24 14.11 11.48
CA GLU A 148 -22.10 15.52 11.16
C GLU A 148 -21.08 16.23 12.06
N ASP A 149 -20.89 15.73 13.28
CA ASP A 149 -19.94 16.33 14.23
C ASP A 149 -18.48 16.21 13.74
N LEU A 150 -18.20 15.34 12.78
CA LEU A 150 -16.87 15.16 12.17
C LEU A 150 -16.33 16.45 11.52
N ILE A 151 -17.20 17.40 11.17
CA ILE A 151 -16.77 18.71 10.65
C ILE A 151 -15.85 19.47 11.62
N HIS A 152 -15.97 19.18 12.92
CA HIS A 152 -15.18 19.82 13.98
C HIS A 152 -13.83 19.15 14.21
N TYR A 153 -13.53 18.09 13.46
CA TYR A 153 -12.32 17.28 13.63
C TYR A 153 -11.41 17.38 12.41
N PRO A 154 -10.09 17.40 12.58
CA PRO A 154 -9.17 17.19 11.49
C PRO A 154 -9.30 15.73 11.01
N LEU A 155 -9.58 15.53 9.74
CA LEU A 155 -9.60 14.21 9.13
C LEU A 155 -8.24 13.92 8.52
N LEU A 156 -7.71 12.73 8.78
CA LEU A 156 -6.53 12.21 8.09
C LEU A 156 -7.03 11.50 6.84
N ASP A 157 -6.65 12.02 5.70
CA ASP A 157 -7.03 11.51 4.40
C ASP A 157 -5.81 10.88 3.71
N ASP A 158 -6.04 9.85 2.94
CA ASP A 158 -5.05 9.32 2.02
C ASP A 158 -5.31 9.97 0.65
N PRO A 159 -4.32 10.66 0.06
CA PRO A 159 -4.52 11.36 -1.22
C PRO A 159 -4.95 10.43 -2.36
N ASP A 160 -4.65 9.16 -2.25
CA ASP A 160 -4.94 8.14 -3.27
C ASP A 160 -6.28 7.43 -3.05
N ASP A 161 -6.97 7.69 -1.91
CA ASP A 161 -8.21 7.03 -1.52
C ASP A 161 -9.33 8.05 -1.22
N ASN A 162 -10.54 7.80 -1.72
CA ASN A 162 -11.74 8.61 -1.43
C ASN A 162 -12.59 8.02 -0.28
N ILE A 163 -11.97 7.31 0.66
CA ILE A 163 -12.69 6.57 1.71
C ILE A 163 -13.57 7.47 2.57
N TRP A 164 -13.07 8.67 2.92
CA TRP A 164 -13.87 9.63 3.69
C TRP A 164 -15.07 10.15 2.90
N GLN A 165 -14.91 10.42 1.62
CA GLN A 165 -16.00 10.88 0.79
C GLN A 165 -17.07 9.80 0.67
N GLU A 166 -16.70 8.57 0.35
CA GLU A 166 -17.62 7.43 0.24
C GLU A 166 -18.35 7.18 1.58
N TRP A 167 -17.59 7.22 2.70
CA TRP A 167 -18.17 7.01 4.03
C TRP A 167 -19.20 8.07 4.40
N LEU A 168 -18.95 9.34 4.08
CA LEU A 168 -19.85 10.46 4.39
C LEU A 168 -21.09 10.46 3.48
N GLU A 169 -20.93 10.11 2.22
CA GLU A 169 -22.06 9.92 1.30
C GLU A 169 -22.99 8.82 1.83
N GLU A 170 -22.46 7.72 2.29
CA GLU A 170 -23.22 6.63 2.88
C GLU A 170 -23.88 7.01 4.23
N ALA A 171 -23.23 7.87 5.00
CA ALA A 171 -23.79 8.46 6.21
C ALA A 171 -24.84 9.56 5.94
N GLY A 172 -25.14 9.89 4.67
CA GLY A 172 -26.13 10.87 4.25
C GLY A 172 -25.66 12.32 4.37
N ILE A 173 -24.35 12.55 4.42
CA ILE A 173 -23.72 13.86 4.51
C ILE A 173 -23.06 14.21 3.17
N PRO A 174 -23.80 14.82 2.21
CA PRO A 174 -23.22 15.18 0.93
C PRO A 174 -22.24 16.34 1.07
N GLU A 175 -21.13 16.24 0.32
CA GLU A 175 -20.12 17.26 0.06
C GLU A 175 -19.84 18.26 1.18
N ARG A 176 -18.86 17.98 2.01
CA ARG A 176 -18.25 19.00 2.86
C ARG A 176 -16.77 19.13 2.54
N LYS A 177 -16.35 20.35 2.30
CA LYS A 177 -14.93 20.73 2.29
C LYS A 177 -14.39 20.54 3.69
N TYR A 178 -13.57 19.51 3.87
CA TYR A 178 -12.77 19.31 5.07
C TYR A 178 -11.66 20.36 5.11
N LYS A 179 -11.28 20.74 6.31
CA LYS A 179 -10.10 21.57 6.52
C LYS A 179 -8.90 20.71 6.75
#